data_10c8f83e09739b468c6c19f86938b23b
#
_entry.id   10c8f83e09739b468c6c19f86938b23b
#
_cell.length_a   1.000
_cell.length_b   1.000
_cell.length_c   1.000
_cell.angle_alpha   90.00
_cell.angle_beta   90.00
_cell.angle_gamma   90.00
#
_symmetry.space_group_name_H-M   'P 1'
#
loop_
_entity.id
_entity.type
_entity.pdbx_description
1 polymer ?
#
loop_
_entity_poly.entity_id
_entity_poly.type
_entity_poly.pdbx_seq_one_letter_code
_entity_poly.pdbx_strand_id
1 'polypeptide(L)'
;MSTPGESQPGARQAALGTRSALLCSDIHLSNDDPDLTDRFLGWLERESIRLKPESIIILGDCFDAWIGDDCLDTAGPNTCETRLVTCLDQLAQRGHALYIMHGNRDFLLGDQFANACAATLLRDPCVLSVDSGLKILLTHGDQLCTADTDYQAFRRQLRTGPWQTDFLSKPLAQRQEVARDLRMQSEHEKSVKSMAIMDVTDADAAFLTDQLGADLLLHGHTHRPGRSVMSNGKLRWVLPDWAPPHGGGLWVDAAGIQAI
;
A
#
# COMPACT_ATOMS: atom_id res chain seq x y z
N MET A 1 21.03 -26.61 23.52
CA MET A 1 21.55 -25.67 22.53
C MET A 1 20.74 -25.90 21.25
N SER A 2 19.65 -25.19 21.09
CA SER A 2 18.77 -25.29 19.93
C SER A 2 19.04 -24.09 19.04
N THR A 3 19.43 -24.33 17.81
CA THR A 3 19.69 -23.35 16.76
C THR A 3 18.38 -22.62 16.40
N PRO A 4 18.41 -21.29 16.16
CA PRO A 4 17.23 -20.59 15.67
C PRO A 4 16.92 -21.03 14.25
N GLY A 5 15.65 -21.38 14.01
CA GLY A 5 15.16 -21.91 12.76
C GLY A 5 15.34 -20.94 11.60
N GLU A 6 15.93 -21.46 10.55
CA GLU A 6 15.92 -20.89 9.20
C GLU A 6 14.44 -20.72 8.75
N SER A 7 14.08 -19.50 8.38
CA SER A 7 12.81 -19.22 7.73
C SER A 7 12.75 -19.98 6.40
N GLN A 8 11.88 -20.96 6.31
CA GLN A 8 11.65 -21.75 5.09
C GLN A 8 11.19 -20.82 3.94
N PRO A 9 11.82 -20.85 2.77
CA PRO A 9 11.28 -20.23 1.59
C PRO A 9 10.17 -21.13 1.04
N GLY A 10 8.92 -20.65 1.00
CA GLY A 10 7.92 -21.31 0.17
C GLY A 10 6.54 -21.58 0.73
N ALA A 11 6.05 -20.87 1.73
CA ALA A 11 4.60 -20.85 1.93
C ALA A 11 3.99 -19.97 0.82
N ARG A 12 3.45 -20.58 -0.24
CA ARG A 12 2.60 -19.90 -1.21
C ARG A 12 1.49 -19.24 -0.41
N GLN A 13 1.46 -17.91 -0.42
CA GLN A 13 0.32 -17.17 0.12
C GLN A 13 -0.90 -17.63 -0.65
N ALA A 14 -1.96 -18.08 0.04
CA ALA A 14 -3.23 -18.38 -0.60
C ALA A 14 -3.67 -17.12 -1.36
N ALA A 15 -4.10 -17.28 -2.61
CA ALA A 15 -4.63 -16.18 -3.40
C ALA A 15 -5.81 -15.56 -2.64
N LEU A 16 -5.85 -14.24 -2.56
CA LEU A 16 -7.00 -13.51 -2.03
C LEU A 16 -8.15 -13.66 -3.02
N GLY A 17 -9.26 -14.27 -2.61
CA GLY A 17 -10.46 -14.43 -3.45
C GLY A 17 -11.47 -13.32 -3.22
N THR A 18 -12.09 -12.80 -4.27
CA THR A 18 -13.18 -11.82 -4.18
C THR A 18 -14.07 -11.84 -5.43
N ARG A 19 -15.34 -11.47 -5.27
CA ARG A 19 -16.26 -11.20 -6.39
C ARG A 19 -16.06 -9.81 -6.97
N SER A 20 -15.72 -8.87 -6.11
CA SER A 20 -15.51 -7.48 -6.48
C SER A 20 -14.62 -6.75 -5.49
N ALA A 21 -13.79 -5.83 -5.97
CA ALA A 21 -12.89 -5.06 -5.15
C ALA A 21 -12.85 -3.58 -5.55
N LEU A 22 -12.78 -2.73 -4.55
CA LEU A 22 -12.41 -1.33 -4.67
C LEU A 22 -10.95 -1.19 -4.24
N LEU A 23 -10.08 -0.69 -5.12
CA LEU A 23 -8.65 -0.56 -4.86
C LEU A 23 -8.21 0.90 -4.94
N CYS A 24 -7.37 1.31 -4.00
CA CYS A 24 -6.70 2.62 -3.99
C CYS A 24 -5.29 2.48 -3.40
N SER A 25 -4.46 3.52 -3.55
CA SER A 25 -3.12 3.60 -2.97
C SER A 25 -2.65 5.06 -2.90
N ASP A 26 -1.47 5.28 -2.32
CA ASP A 26 -0.75 6.57 -2.35
C ASP A 26 -1.61 7.75 -1.89
N ILE A 27 -2.32 7.55 -0.78
CA ILE A 27 -3.21 8.56 -0.21
C ILE A 27 -2.39 9.62 0.54
N HIS A 28 -1.36 9.19 1.28
CA HIS A 28 -0.46 10.03 2.06
C HIS A 28 -1.17 10.93 3.08
N LEU A 29 -2.13 10.35 3.83
CA LEU A 29 -2.84 11.08 4.88
C LEU A 29 -1.87 11.67 5.90
N SER A 30 -2.10 12.93 6.24
CA SER A 30 -1.32 13.69 7.21
C SER A 30 -2.21 14.64 8.00
N ASN A 31 -1.83 14.90 9.25
CA ASN A 31 -2.50 15.90 10.07
C ASN A 31 -2.27 17.35 9.59
N ASP A 32 -1.29 17.55 8.70
CA ASP A 32 -1.02 18.82 8.06
C ASP A 32 -1.95 19.11 6.86
N ASP A 33 -2.67 18.09 6.36
CA ASP A 33 -3.63 18.21 5.24
C ASP A 33 -5.00 17.58 5.60
N PRO A 34 -5.82 18.23 6.43
CA PRO A 34 -7.14 17.73 6.78
C PRO A 34 -8.10 17.71 5.57
N ASP A 35 -7.93 18.57 4.57
CA ASP A 35 -8.76 18.61 3.38
C ASP A 35 -8.57 17.36 2.52
N LEU A 36 -7.35 16.84 2.41
CA LEU A 36 -7.08 15.56 1.78
C LEU A 36 -7.79 14.42 2.52
N THR A 37 -7.73 14.44 3.85
CA THR A 37 -8.42 13.44 4.68
C THR A 37 -9.93 13.47 4.40
N ASP A 38 -10.57 14.64 4.40
CA ASP A 38 -11.98 14.80 4.08
C ASP A 38 -12.33 14.29 2.69
N ARG A 39 -11.52 14.64 1.71
CA ARG A 39 -11.71 14.24 0.31
C ARG A 39 -11.62 12.73 0.13
N PHE A 40 -10.60 12.09 0.71
CA PHE A 40 -10.40 10.65 0.62
C PHE A 40 -11.51 9.87 1.32
N LEU A 41 -11.81 10.19 2.58
CA LEU A 41 -12.83 9.49 3.34
C LEU A 41 -14.22 9.65 2.70
N GLY A 42 -14.55 10.87 2.24
CA GLY A 42 -15.79 11.13 1.52
C GLY A 42 -15.90 10.35 0.19
N TRP A 43 -14.80 10.18 -0.54
CA TRP A 43 -14.75 9.33 -1.74
C TRP A 43 -14.94 7.86 -1.36
N LEU A 44 -14.20 7.37 -0.38
CA LEU A 44 -14.25 5.97 0.03
C LEU A 44 -15.66 5.56 0.49
N GLU A 45 -16.30 6.40 1.29
CA GLU A 45 -17.67 6.17 1.74
C GLU A 45 -18.66 6.19 0.56
N ARG A 46 -18.60 7.20 -0.30
CA ARG A 46 -19.49 7.33 -1.47
C ARG A 46 -19.36 6.12 -2.40
N GLU A 47 -18.13 5.71 -2.74
CA GLU A 47 -17.92 4.60 -3.66
C GLU A 47 -18.26 3.24 -3.02
N SER A 48 -18.06 3.08 -1.71
CA SER A 48 -18.49 1.87 -1.01
C SER A 48 -20.02 1.69 -1.03
N ILE A 49 -20.76 2.78 -0.92
CA ILE A 49 -22.25 2.76 -1.01
C ILE A 49 -22.68 2.48 -2.45
N ARG A 50 -22.04 3.13 -3.44
CA ARG A 50 -22.40 3.05 -4.85
C ARG A 50 -22.09 1.68 -5.45
N LEU A 51 -20.89 1.15 -5.19
CA LEU A 51 -20.38 -0.07 -5.82
C LEU A 51 -20.63 -1.32 -4.97
N LYS A 52 -20.79 -1.17 -3.67
CA LYS A 52 -20.94 -2.26 -2.70
C LYS A 52 -19.87 -3.34 -2.87
N PRO A 53 -18.57 -2.97 -2.84
CA PRO A 53 -17.49 -3.92 -3.01
C PRO A 53 -17.56 -5.02 -1.95
N GLU A 54 -17.22 -6.26 -2.32
CA GLU A 54 -16.99 -7.30 -1.34
C GLU A 54 -15.70 -7.02 -0.58
N SER A 55 -14.66 -6.55 -1.29
CA SER A 55 -13.37 -6.20 -0.72
C SER A 55 -12.98 -4.75 -0.99
N ILE A 56 -12.38 -4.10 0.01
CA ILE A 56 -11.72 -2.80 -0.13
C ILE A 56 -10.24 -3.03 0.15
N ILE A 57 -9.38 -2.63 -0.77
CA ILE A 57 -7.94 -2.92 -0.74
C ILE A 57 -7.15 -1.63 -0.89
N ILE A 58 -6.32 -1.31 0.10
CA ILE A 58 -5.38 -0.17 0.06
C ILE A 58 -3.97 -0.72 -0.19
N LEU A 59 -3.36 -0.36 -1.32
CA LEU A 59 -2.06 -0.87 -1.75
C LEU A 59 -0.89 0.01 -1.31
N GLY A 60 -0.85 0.34 -0.01
CA GLY A 60 0.25 1.05 0.62
C GLY A 60 0.18 2.57 0.49
N ASP A 61 1.05 3.22 1.24
CA ASP A 61 1.15 4.66 1.37
C ASP A 61 -0.20 5.32 1.73
N CYS A 62 -0.89 4.68 2.67
CA CYS A 62 -2.12 5.20 3.26
C CYS A 62 -1.85 6.50 4.04
N PHE A 63 -0.73 6.49 4.78
CA PHE A 63 -0.24 7.64 5.53
C PHE A 63 1.05 8.19 4.91
N ASP A 64 1.27 9.48 5.08
CA ASP A 64 2.51 10.14 4.67
C ASP A 64 3.72 9.65 5.49
N ALA A 65 3.51 9.25 6.73
CA ALA A 65 4.46 8.51 7.55
C ALA A 65 3.71 7.75 8.66
N TRP A 66 4.06 6.48 8.87
CA TRP A 66 3.62 5.72 10.04
C TRP A 66 4.80 5.36 10.92
N ILE A 67 4.75 5.77 12.18
CA ILE A 67 5.88 5.66 13.11
C ILE A 67 5.70 4.60 14.20
N GLY A 68 4.67 3.77 14.06
CA GLY A 68 4.30 2.68 14.97
C GLY A 68 2.89 2.86 15.52
N ASP A 69 2.23 1.74 15.80
CA ASP A 69 0.81 1.68 16.16
C ASP A 69 0.46 2.38 17.48
N ASP A 70 1.43 2.51 18.38
CA ASP A 70 1.28 3.23 19.64
C ASP A 70 1.02 4.74 19.47
N CYS A 71 1.16 5.27 18.25
CA CYS A 71 0.69 6.63 17.95
C CYS A 71 -0.84 6.75 18.10
N LEU A 72 -1.60 5.66 17.93
CA LEU A 72 -3.05 5.64 18.13
C LEU A 72 -3.44 5.89 19.59
N ASP A 73 -2.61 5.50 20.55
CA ASP A 73 -2.91 5.65 21.98
C ASP A 73 -2.94 7.12 22.41
N THR A 74 -2.26 7.99 21.66
CA THR A 74 -2.16 9.43 21.93
C THR A 74 -2.86 10.30 20.87
N ALA A 75 -3.39 9.69 19.81
CA ALA A 75 -4.08 10.38 18.74
C ALA A 75 -5.38 11.04 19.22
N GLY A 76 -5.58 12.28 18.83
CA GLY A 76 -6.85 12.97 19.10
C GLY A 76 -7.99 12.46 18.18
N PRO A 77 -9.26 12.75 18.50
CA PRO A 77 -10.39 12.22 17.74
C PRO A 77 -10.48 12.75 16.30
N ASN A 78 -9.82 13.84 16.00
CA ASN A 78 -9.86 14.49 14.69
C ASN A 78 -8.57 14.29 13.86
N THR A 79 -7.62 13.47 14.33
CA THR A 79 -6.42 13.17 13.56
C THR A 79 -6.74 12.26 12.37
N CYS A 80 -5.92 12.33 11.32
CA CYS A 80 -6.12 11.52 10.12
C CYS A 80 -6.11 10.01 10.45
N GLU A 81 -5.29 9.58 11.41
CA GLU A 81 -5.19 8.20 11.88
C GLU A 81 -6.51 7.72 12.49
N THR A 82 -7.03 8.46 13.47
CA THR A 82 -8.28 8.10 14.15
C THR A 82 -9.47 8.14 13.21
N ARG A 83 -9.52 9.12 12.33
CA ARG A 83 -10.60 9.27 11.35
C ARG A 83 -10.61 8.13 10.33
N LEU A 84 -9.42 7.73 9.82
CA LEU A 84 -9.32 6.59 8.92
C LEU A 84 -9.73 5.29 9.61
N VAL A 85 -9.19 5.03 10.82
CA VAL A 85 -9.55 3.84 11.61
C VAL A 85 -11.06 3.77 11.79
N THR A 86 -11.71 4.87 12.20
CA THR A 86 -13.16 4.93 12.39
C THR A 86 -13.92 4.64 11.09
N CYS A 87 -13.49 5.21 9.97
CA CYS A 87 -14.13 4.99 8.68
C CYS A 87 -14.01 3.51 8.24
N LEU A 88 -12.81 2.94 8.35
CA LEU A 88 -12.59 1.54 7.97
C LEU A 88 -13.37 0.58 8.85
N ASP A 89 -13.38 0.76 10.17
CA ASP A 89 -14.19 -0.05 11.09
C ASP A 89 -15.68 -0.01 10.73
N GLN A 90 -16.21 1.17 10.42
CA GLN A 90 -17.61 1.31 9.95
C GLN A 90 -17.86 0.58 8.62
N LEU A 91 -16.90 0.57 7.70
CA LEU A 91 -17.01 -0.18 6.46
C LEU A 91 -16.97 -1.70 6.70
N ALA A 92 -16.14 -2.16 7.61
CA ALA A 92 -16.12 -3.56 8.04
C ALA A 92 -17.46 -3.98 8.67
N GLN A 93 -18.04 -3.14 9.54
CA GLN A 93 -19.36 -3.36 10.14
C GLN A 93 -20.48 -3.41 9.09
N ARG A 94 -20.32 -2.75 7.95
CA ARG A 94 -21.25 -2.84 6.81
C ARG A 94 -21.04 -4.10 5.95
N GLY A 95 -20.05 -4.94 6.29
CA GLY A 95 -19.80 -6.24 5.66
C GLY A 95 -18.73 -6.25 4.57
N HIS A 96 -17.98 -5.16 4.40
CA HIS A 96 -16.82 -5.14 3.49
C HIS A 96 -15.62 -5.85 4.12
N ALA A 97 -14.93 -6.70 3.37
CA ALA A 97 -13.64 -7.25 3.77
C ALA A 97 -12.56 -6.21 3.49
N LEU A 98 -11.77 -5.85 4.51
CA LEU A 98 -10.76 -4.79 4.41
C LEU A 98 -9.37 -5.38 4.37
N TYR A 99 -8.56 -4.93 3.42
CA TYR A 99 -7.19 -5.35 3.23
C TYR A 99 -6.28 -4.15 3.05
N ILE A 100 -5.13 -4.17 3.73
CA ILE A 100 -4.14 -3.10 3.65
C ILE A 100 -2.78 -3.72 3.40
N MET A 101 -2.08 -3.24 2.39
CA MET A 101 -0.70 -3.59 2.09
C MET A 101 0.20 -2.46 2.58
N HIS A 102 1.40 -2.78 3.04
CA HIS A 102 2.38 -1.76 3.38
C HIS A 102 2.92 -1.04 2.15
N GLY A 103 2.98 0.28 2.22
CA GLY A 103 3.80 1.09 1.32
C GLY A 103 5.20 1.34 1.86
N ASN A 104 5.92 2.26 1.26
CA ASN A 104 7.23 2.69 1.75
C ASN A 104 7.17 3.77 2.84
N ARG A 105 6.02 4.41 3.01
CA ARG A 105 5.78 5.44 4.03
C ARG A 105 5.17 4.88 5.31
N ASP A 106 4.47 3.76 5.21
CA ASP A 106 3.67 3.20 6.30
C ASP A 106 3.95 1.71 6.57
N PHE A 107 5.18 1.26 6.29
CA PHE A 107 5.61 -0.13 6.47
C PHE A 107 5.67 -0.61 7.94
N LEU A 108 5.45 0.29 8.90
CA LEU A 108 5.36 -0.01 10.33
C LEU A 108 3.91 -0.15 10.82
N LEU A 109 2.92 -0.13 9.92
CA LEU A 109 1.55 -0.53 10.24
C LEU A 109 1.57 -1.95 10.80
N GLY A 110 1.01 -2.15 11.98
CA GLY A 110 1.05 -3.42 12.69
C GLY A 110 -0.33 -3.94 13.08
N ASP A 111 -0.33 -4.94 13.93
CA ASP A 111 -1.55 -5.65 14.33
C ASP A 111 -2.53 -4.77 15.13
N GLN A 112 -2.04 -3.78 15.90
CA GLN A 112 -2.91 -2.87 16.65
C GLN A 112 -3.74 -2.01 15.69
N PHE A 113 -3.09 -1.43 14.67
CA PHE A 113 -3.79 -0.68 13.62
C PHE A 113 -4.78 -1.58 12.86
N ALA A 114 -4.32 -2.75 12.41
CA ALA A 114 -5.16 -3.67 11.65
C ALA A 114 -6.40 -4.11 12.43
N ASN A 115 -6.25 -4.43 13.72
CA ASN A 115 -7.36 -4.79 14.60
C ASN A 115 -8.31 -3.62 14.82
N ALA A 116 -7.79 -2.40 14.99
CA ALA A 116 -8.61 -1.20 15.18
C ALA A 116 -9.49 -0.88 13.95
N CYS A 117 -9.03 -1.25 12.74
CA CYS A 117 -9.78 -1.08 11.49
C CYS A 117 -10.61 -2.31 11.10
N ALA A 118 -10.52 -3.43 11.82
CA ALA A 118 -11.00 -4.74 11.39
C ALA A 118 -10.44 -5.16 10.00
N ALA A 119 -9.20 -4.77 9.69
CA ALA A 119 -8.53 -5.03 8.43
C ALA A 119 -7.52 -6.18 8.51
N THR A 120 -7.21 -6.76 7.37
CA THR A 120 -6.13 -7.75 7.23
C THR A 120 -4.92 -7.11 6.54
N LEU A 121 -3.74 -7.20 7.16
CA LEU A 121 -2.50 -6.79 6.52
C LEU A 121 -2.08 -7.81 5.47
N LEU A 122 -1.94 -7.36 4.22
CA LEU A 122 -1.48 -8.17 3.11
C LEU A 122 0.04 -8.18 3.03
N ARG A 123 0.59 -9.32 2.65
CA ARG A 123 1.99 -9.39 2.21
C ARG A 123 2.15 -8.73 0.84
N ASP A 124 3.28 -8.12 0.62
CA ASP A 124 3.67 -7.56 -0.67
C ASP A 124 4.78 -8.43 -1.30
N PRO A 125 4.55 -9.04 -2.47
CA PRO A 125 3.34 -9.03 -3.30
C PRO A 125 2.28 -10.07 -2.89
N CYS A 126 1.05 -9.93 -3.39
CA CYS A 126 0.01 -10.96 -3.31
C CYS A 126 -0.79 -11.08 -4.62
N VAL A 127 -1.51 -12.19 -4.79
CA VAL A 127 -2.37 -12.40 -5.97
C VAL A 127 -3.84 -12.30 -5.55
N LEU A 128 -4.57 -11.41 -6.18
CA LEU A 128 -6.02 -11.31 -6.10
C LEU A 128 -6.65 -12.17 -7.19
N SER A 129 -7.52 -13.10 -6.82
CA SER A 129 -8.31 -13.90 -7.76
C SER A 129 -9.75 -13.43 -7.73
N VAL A 130 -10.25 -13.00 -8.89
CA VAL A 130 -11.65 -12.61 -9.07
C VAL A 130 -12.46 -13.81 -9.54
N ASP A 131 -13.73 -13.90 -9.17
CA ASP A 131 -14.60 -15.03 -9.54
C ASP A 131 -14.69 -15.29 -11.07
N SER A 132 -14.40 -14.27 -11.89
CA SER A 132 -14.26 -14.44 -13.35
C SER A 132 -13.07 -15.30 -13.78
N GLY A 133 -12.19 -15.68 -12.86
CA GLY A 133 -10.93 -16.36 -13.11
C GLY A 133 -9.75 -15.44 -13.33
N LEU A 134 -9.96 -14.12 -13.40
CA LEU A 134 -8.89 -13.12 -13.54
C LEU A 134 -8.00 -13.12 -12.30
N LYS A 135 -6.68 -13.21 -12.51
CA LYS A 135 -5.66 -13.16 -11.46
C LYS A 135 -4.84 -11.88 -11.59
N ILE A 136 -4.86 -11.06 -10.56
CA ILE A 136 -4.21 -9.76 -10.52
C ILE A 136 -3.06 -9.84 -9.52
N LEU A 137 -1.84 -9.57 -9.98
CA LEU A 137 -0.71 -9.35 -9.07
C LEU A 137 -0.87 -7.96 -8.44
N LEU A 138 -0.98 -7.94 -7.12
CA LEU A 138 -1.02 -6.73 -6.32
C LEU A 138 0.33 -6.53 -5.65
N THR A 139 0.87 -5.32 -5.74
CA THR A 139 2.06 -4.87 -5.01
C THR A 139 1.95 -3.37 -4.77
N HIS A 140 2.60 -2.86 -3.71
CA HIS A 140 2.75 -1.40 -3.63
C HIS A 140 3.57 -0.88 -4.82
N GLY A 141 4.64 -1.56 -5.19
CA GLY A 141 5.43 -1.23 -6.39
C GLY A 141 6.87 -0.80 -6.09
N ASP A 142 7.15 -0.31 -4.91
CA ASP A 142 8.46 0.20 -4.50
C ASP A 142 9.59 -0.84 -4.63
N GLN A 143 9.30 -2.10 -4.40
CA GLN A 143 10.27 -3.20 -4.56
C GLN A 143 10.65 -3.49 -6.01
N LEU A 144 9.85 -3.04 -6.97
CA LEU A 144 10.07 -3.22 -8.41
C LEU A 144 10.85 -2.05 -9.04
N CYS A 145 11.13 -0.99 -8.30
CA CYS A 145 12.01 0.11 -8.73
C CYS A 145 13.48 -0.31 -8.58
N THR A 146 13.86 -1.41 -9.22
CA THR A 146 15.15 -2.10 -9.01
C THR A 146 16.33 -1.36 -9.62
N ALA A 147 16.10 -0.45 -10.56
CA ALA A 147 17.11 0.44 -11.11
C ALA A 147 17.62 1.48 -10.08
N ASP A 148 16.81 1.82 -9.06
CA ASP A 148 17.24 2.68 -7.94
C ASP A 148 17.92 1.85 -6.84
N THR A 149 19.18 1.49 -7.08
CA THR A 149 19.96 0.61 -6.20
C THR A 149 20.12 1.18 -4.79
N ASP A 150 20.24 2.49 -4.65
CA ASP A 150 20.40 3.17 -3.37
C ASP A 150 19.10 3.10 -2.57
N TYR A 151 17.98 3.39 -3.23
CA TYR A 151 16.67 3.21 -2.63
C TYR A 151 16.44 1.75 -2.20
N GLN A 152 16.78 0.77 -3.03
CA GLN A 152 16.62 -0.65 -2.69
C GLN A 152 17.51 -1.07 -1.52
N ALA A 153 18.71 -0.53 -1.39
CA ALA A 153 19.58 -0.77 -0.24
C ALA A 153 18.97 -0.19 1.05
N PHE A 154 18.49 1.05 0.98
CA PHE A 154 17.81 1.72 2.09
C PHE A 154 16.52 0.98 2.50
N ARG A 155 15.68 0.61 1.53
CA ARG A 155 14.47 -0.18 1.75
C ARG A 155 14.76 -1.48 2.51
N ARG A 156 15.76 -2.23 2.06
CA ARG A 156 16.17 -3.48 2.75
C ARG A 156 16.59 -3.24 4.19
N GLN A 157 17.33 -2.18 4.46
CA GLN A 157 17.77 -1.82 5.81
C GLN A 157 16.57 -1.53 6.73
N LEU A 158 15.65 -0.68 6.31
CA LEU A 158 14.50 -0.26 7.12
C LEU A 158 13.52 -1.41 7.41
N ARG A 159 13.45 -2.40 6.51
CA ARG A 159 12.55 -3.55 6.67
C ARG A 159 13.16 -4.71 7.45
N THR A 160 14.35 -4.54 8.03
CA THR A 160 14.93 -5.55 8.93
C THR A 160 14.28 -5.50 10.31
N GLY A 161 14.06 -6.68 10.93
CA GLY A 161 13.54 -6.75 12.29
C GLY A 161 14.37 -5.97 13.32
N PRO A 162 15.72 -6.06 13.32
CA PRO A 162 16.56 -5.28 14.22
C PRO A 162 16.36 -3.76 14.09
N TRP A 163 16.29 -3.23 12.86
CA TRP A 163 16.06 -1.80 12.64
C TRP A 163 14.68 -1.37 13.17
N GLN A 164 13.63 -2.13 12.84
CA GLN A 164 12.26 -1.82 13.29
C GLN A 164 12.16 -1.88 14.82
N THR A 165 12.76 -2.86 15.45
CA THR A 165 12.78 -2.99 16.92
C THR A 165 13.50 -1.79 17.57
N ASP A 166 14.67 -1.40 17.06
CA ASP A 166 15.40 -0.22 17.55
C ASP A 166 14.58 1.06 17.35
N PHE A 167 14.02 1.24 16.15
CA PHE A 167 13.21 2.42 15.86
C PHE A 167 11.97 2.52 16.77
N LEU A 168 11.21 1.43 16.90
CA LEU A 168 9.98 1.39 17.72
C LEU A 168 10.26 1.48 19.23
N SER A 169 11.48 1.20 19.68
CA SER A 169 11.88 1.39 21.09
C SER A 169 12.06 2.87 21.48
N LYS A 170 12.16 3.77 20.50
CA LYS A 170 12.33 5.21 20.74
C LYS A 170 11.00 5.87 21.12
N PRO A 171 11.02 6.95 21.93
CA PRO A 171 9.83 7.77 22.18
C PRO A 171 9.21 8.29 20.88
N LEU A 172 7.87 8.43 20.84
CA LEU A 172 7.13 8.93 19.67
C LEU A 172 7.71 10.21 19.09
N ALA A 173 8.06 11.19 19.93
CA ALA A 173 8.63 12.46 19.46
C ALA A 173 9.94 12.26 18.69
N GLN A 174 10.82 11.36 19.13
CA GLN A 174 12.06 11.06 18.40
C GLN A 174 11.78 10.33 17.09
N ARG A 175 10.80 9.41 17.06
CA ARG A 175 10.39 8.73 15.82
C ARG A 175 9.81 9.71 14.81
N GLN A 176 9.06 10.72 15.26
CA GLN A 176 8.55 11.80 14.41
C GLN A 176 9.67 12.62 13.78
N GLU A 177 10.71 12.97 14.56
CA GLU A 177 11.88 13.69 14.03
C GLU A 177 12.59 12.85 12.95
N VAL A 178 12.89 11.59 13.26
CA VAL A 178 13.53 10.68 12.28
C VAL A 178 12.69 10.53 11.02
N ALA A 179 11.37 10.33 11.15
CA ALA A 179 10.48 10.21 9.99
C ALA A 179 10.47 11.48 9.13
N ARG A 180 10.49 12.66 9.77
CA ARG A 180 10.58 13.95 9.06
C ARG A 180 11.89 14.10 8.30
N ASP A 181 13.02 13.74 8.92
CA ASP A 181 14.33 13.81 8.28
C ASP A 181 14.42 12.86 7.08
N LEU A 182 13.94 11.62 7.22
CA LEU A 182 13.87 10.65 6.13
C LEU A 182 12.99 11.14 4.98
N ARG A 183 11.89 11.82 5.30
CA ARG A 183 11.01 12.41 4.28
C ARG A 183 11.73 13.54 3.53
N MET A 184 12.38 14.47 4.21
CA MET A 184 13.13 15.55 3.57
C MET A 184 14.24 15.00 2.67
N GLN A 185 14.97 13.99 3.12
CA GLN A 185 15.96 13.30 2.31
C GLN A 185 15.34 12.66 1.06
N SER A 186 14.23 11.94 1.20
CA SER A 186 13.53 11.32 0.06
C SER A 186 13.05 12.35 -0.96
N GLU A 187 12.51 13.49 -0.53
CA GLU A 187 12.08 14.55 -1.45
C GLU A 187 13.27 15.20 -2.17
N HIS A 188 14.39 15.39 -1.47
CA HIS A 188 15.62 15.87 -2.10
C HIS A 188 16.13 14.89 -3.16
N GLU A 189 16.19 13.59 -2.84
CA GLU A 189 16.61 12.53 -3.78
C GLU A 189 15.71 12.48 -5.02
N LYS A 190 14.39 12.60 -4.84
CA LYS A 190 13.43 12.66 -5.96
C LYS A 190 13.70 13.85 -6.88
N SER A 191 14.15 15.00 -6.34
CA SER A 191 14.41 16.19 -7.13
C SER A 191 15.66 16.07 -8.03
N VAL A 192 16.60 15.17 -7.71
CA VAL A 192 17.86 15.01 -8.43
C VAL A 192 17.92 13.73 -9.28
N LYS A 193 17.09 12.72 -8.97
CA LYS A 193 17.04 11.46 -9.72
C LYS A 193 16.22 11.60 -11.00
N SER A 194 16.62 10.86 -12.03
CA SER A 194 15.81 10.80 -13.24
C SER A 194 14.51 10.03 -13.01
N MET A 195 13.47 10.45 -13.69
CA MET A 195 12.15 9.81 -13.66
C MET A 195 12.21 8.31 -14.03
N ALA A 196 13.14 7.93 -14.92
CA ALA A 196 13.28 6.55 -15.38
C ALA A 196 13.83 5.62 -14.30
N ILE A 197 14.74 6.09 -13.43
CA ILE A 197 15.32 5.30 -12.34
C ILE A 197 14.28 5.03 -11.25
N MET A 198 13.37 5.99 -11.03
CA MET A 198 12.33 5.91 -10.01
C MET A 198 11.09 5.12 -10.47
N ASP A 199 11.05 4.62 -11.72
CA ASP A 199 9.94 3.80 -12.20
C ASP A 199 10.18 2.31 -11.92
N VAL A 200 9.10 1.54 -12.00
CA VAL A 200 9.14 0.09 -11.96
C VAL A 200 9.94 -0.43 -13.15
N THR A 201 10.92 -1.31 -12.90
CA THR A 201 11.71 -1.97 -13.93
C THR A 201 10.85 -3.00 -14.65
N ASP A 202 10.60 -2.78 -15.94
CA ASP A 202 9.66 -3.58 -16.73
C ASP A 202 10.00 -5.08 -16.73
N ALA A 203 11.27 -5.44 -16.87
CA ALA A 203 11.68 -6.84 -16.88
C ALA A 203 11.39 -7.57 -15.55
N ASP A 204 11.58 -6.88 -14.40
CA ASP A 204 11.34 -7.46 -13.09
C ASP A 204 9.83 -7.56 -12.81
N ALA A 205 9.06 -6.57 -13.24
CA ALA A 205 7.60 -6.58 -13.16
C ALA A 205 7.00 -7.72 -13.99
N ALA A 206 7.46 -7.88 -15.23
CA ALA A 206 7.05 -8.96 -16.12
C ALA A 206 7.40 -10.33 -15.55
N PHE A 207 8.64 -10.50 -15.07
CA PHE A 207 9.11 -11.74 -14.45
C PHE A 207 8.27 -12.11 -13.23
N LEU A 208 8.05 -11.17 -12.30
CA LEU A 208 7.26 -11.43 -11.09
C LEU A 208 5.81 -11.80 -11.41
N THR A 209 5.21 -11.12 -12.42
CA THR A 209 3.85 -11.39 -12.87
C THR A 209 3.73 -12.81 -13.44
N ASP A 210 4.72 -13.26 -14.22
CA ASP A 210 4.76 -14.63 -14.76
C ASP A 210 5.01 -15.65 -13.67
N GLN A 211 5.96 -15.40 -12.77
CA GLN A 211 6.32 -16.30 -11.67
C GLN A 211 5.14 -16.61 -10.76
N LEU A 212 4.28 -15.61 -10.49
CA LEU A 212 3.10 -15.75 -9.64
C LEU A 212 1.85 -16.16 -10.40
N GLY A 213 1.94 -16.36 -11.72
CA GLY A 213 0.85 -16.84 -12.56
C GLY A 213 -0.32 -15.86 -12.65
N ALA A 214 -0.04 -14.56 -12.56
CA ALA A 214 -1.03 -13.52 -12.69
C ALA A 214 -1.20 -13.09 -14.17
N ASP A 215 -2.39 -12.58 -14.50
CA ASP A 215 -2.74 -12.12 -15.85
C ASP A 215 -2.32 -10.68 -16.10
N LEU A 216 -2.22 -9.88 -15.02
CA LEU A 216 -1.77 -8.49 -15.06
C LEU A 216 -1.17 -8.08 -13.71
N LEU A 217 -0.46 -6.95 -13.73
CA LEU A 217 0.10 -6.26 -12.57
C LEU A 217 -0.70 -5.00 -12.25
N LEU A 218 -1.01 -4.79 -10.96
CA LEU A 218 -1.62 -3.59 -10.44
C LEU A 218 -0.79 -3.08 -9.24
N HIS A 219 -0.39 -1.81 -9.28
CA HIS A 219 0.44 -1.21 -8.23
C HIS A 219 0.23 0.29 -8.08
N GLY A 220 0.79 0.88 -7.03
CA GLY A 220 0.88 2.30 -6.74
C GLY A 220 2.28 2.88 -6.88
N HIS A 221 2.74 3.61 -5.88
CA HIS A 221 4.09 4.11 -5.62
C HIS A 221 4.64 5.13 -6.61
N THR A 222 4.52 4.89 -7.90
CA THR A 222 5.18 5.73 -8.92
C THR A 222 4.45 7.04 -9.21
N HIS A 223 3.22 7.20 -8.73
CA HIS A 223 2.34 8.36 -8.99
C HIS A 223 2.21 8.67 -10.48
N ARG A 224 2.12 7.63 -11.32
CA ARG A 224 1.97 7.73 -12.80
C ARG A 224 0.78 6.92 -13.25
N PRO A 225 -0.44 7.36 -12.90
CA PRO A 225 -1.63 6.59 -13.17
C PRO A 225 -1.78 6.29 -14.66
N GLY A 226 -2.16 5.06 -14.97
CA GLY A 226 -2.38 4.65 -16.34
C GLY A 226 -2.12 3.18 -16.60
N ARG A 227 -2.24 2.81 -17.87
CA ARG A 227 -2.03 1.44 -18.34
C ARG A 227 -0.89 1.38 -19.34
N SER A 228 -0.08 0.33 -19.23
CA SER A 228 0.95 0.00 -20.22
C SER A 228 1.02 -1.51 -20.43
N VAL A 229 1.65 -1.93 -21.51
CA VAL A 229 1.92 -3.34 -21.78
C VAL A 229 3.38 -3.61 -21.40
N MET A 230 3.61 -4.61 -20.55
CA MET A 230 4.94 -5.07 -20.16
C MET A 230 5.60 -5.91 -21.27
N SER A 231 6.90 -6.15 -21.14
CA SER A 231 7.70 -6.94 -22.10
C SER A 231 7.19 -8.37 -22.31
N ASN A 232 6.47 -8.95 -21.33
CA ASN A 232 5.81 -10.25 -21.47
C ASN A 232 4.42 -10.20 -22.12
N GLY A 233 3.97 -9.04 -22.61
CA GLY A 233 2.67 -8.84 -23.24
C GLY A 233 1.50 -8.67 -22.28
N LYS A 234 1.70 -8.78 -20.96
CA LYS A 234 0.65 -8.57 -19.95
C LYS A 234 0.50 -7.09 -19.61
N LEU A 235 -0.68 -6.71 -19.10
CA LEU A 235 -0.96 -5.34 -18.69
C LEU A 235 -0.31 -5.03 -17.33
N ARG A 236 0.23 -3.82 -17.23
CA ARG A 236 0.59 -3.13 -16.01
C ARG A 236 -0.40 -1.96 -15.82
N TRP A 237 -0.98 -1.84 -14.64
CA TRP A 237 -1.86 -0.74 -14.29
C TRP A 237 -1.36 -0.05 -13.02
N VAL A 238 -1.17 1.26 -13.09
CA VAL A 238 -0.75 2.09 -11.96
C VAL A 238 -1.97 2.83 -11.41
N LEU A 239 -2.20 2.68 -10.10
CA LEU A 239 -3.24 3.40 -9.37
C LEU A 239 -2.95 4.91 -9.34
N PRO A 240 -4.00 5.76 -9.32
CA PRO A 240 -3.81 7.18 -9.08
C PRO A 240 -3.35 7.45 -7.65
N ASP A 241 -2.49 8.45 -7.50
CA ASP A 241 -2.18 9.10 -6.24
C ASP A 241 -3.27 10.11 -5.86
N TRP A 242 -3.20 10.64 -4.63
CA TRP A 242 -4.21 11.58 -4.10
C TRP A 242 -3.75 13.04 -4.07
N ALA A 243 -2.60 13.35 -4.67
CA ALA A 243 -2.18 14.74 -4.85
C ALA A 243 -3.12 15.46 -5.83
N PRO A 244 -3.64 16.68 -5.50
CA PRO A 244 -4.50 17.41 -6.41
C PRO A 244 -3.83 17.68 -7.77
N PRO A 245 -4.55 17.56 -8.90
CA PRO A 245 -5.99 17.30 -9.01
C PRO A 245 -6.38 15.81 -9.00
N HIS A 246 -5.43 14.90 -8.78
CA HIS A 246 -5.64 13.47 -8.83
C HIS A 246 -6.45 12.96 -7.62
N GLY A 247 -6.83 11.71 -7.70
CA GLY A 247 -7.58 10.95 -6.70
C GLY A 247 -8.37 9.86 -7.39
N GLY A 248 -9.03 9.01 -6.59
CA GLY A 248 -9.83 7.91 -7.10
C GLY A 248 -9.16 6.55 -6.88
N GLY A 249 -9.60 5.56 -7.66
CA GLY A 249 -9.12 4.21 -7.53
C GLY A 249 -9.53 3.34 -8.71
N LEU A 250 -9.47 2.03 -8.52
CA LEU A 250 -9.92 1.06 -9.49
C LEU A 250 -11.05 0.22 -8.90
N TRP A 251 -12.07 0.02 -9.70
CA TRP A 251 -13.10 -0.98 -9.51
C TRP A 251 -12.77 -2.24 -10.27
N VAL A 252 -12.86 -3.39 -9.60
CA VAL A 252 -12.60 -4.71 -10.19
C VAL A 252 -13.79 -5.62 -9.90
N ASP A 253 -14.34 -6.25 -10.94
CA ASP A 253 -15.38 -7.26 -10.83
C ASP A 253 -15.30 -8.27 -11.99
N ALA A 254 -16.35 -9.08 -12.17
CA ALA A 254 -16.43 -10.05 -13.26
C ALA A 254 -16.41 -9.42 -14.67
N ALA A 255 -16.77 -8.14 -14.80
CA ALA A 255 -16.73 -7.41 -16.07
C ALA A 255 -15.33 -6.86 -16.41
N GLY A 256 -14.42 -6.83 -15.43
CA GLY A 256 -13.04 -6.38 -15.60
C GLY A 256 -12.61 -5.29 -14.63
N ILE A 257 -11.75 -4.38 -15.11
CA ILE A 257 -11.15 -3.32 -14.31
C ILE A 257 -11.53 -1.96 -14.89
N GLN A 258 -11.97 -1.04 -14.04
CA GLN A 258 -12.36 0.34 -14.39
C GLN A 258 -11.72 1.35 -13.46
N ALA A 259 -11.23 2.47 -13.99
CA ALA A 259 -10.88 3.64 -13.19
C ALA A 259 -12.15 4.38 -12.72
N ILE A 260 -12.15 4.85 -11.48
CA ILE A 260 -13.26 5.54 -10.84
C ILE A 260 -12.81 6.73 -10.02
#